data_51eb0f247fd31f7d2e09079e7c495e71
#
_entry.id   51eb0f247fd31f7d2e09079e7c495e71
#
_cell.length_a   1.000
_cell.length_b   1.000
_cell.length_c   1.000
_cell.angle_alpha   90.00
_cell.angle_beta   90.00
_cell.angle_gamma   90.00
#
_symmetry.space_group_name_H-M   'P 1'
#
loop_
_entity.id
_entity.type
_entity.pdbx_description
1 polymer ?
#
loop_
_entity_poly.entity_id
_entity_poly.type
_entity_poly.pdbx_seq_one_letter_code
_entity_poly.pdbx_strand_id
1 'polypeptide(L)'
;MGLEYDDKGALASKGTIHQGLLKELNSLTFYSKKPPKSLGLEWVQQYVFPLVDKYKLDLHDVLRTFLEHVAHQISQIIQPFDTILFTGGGVYNDFLIKRIEDIGKNNIIIPADDIINYKEALIFALLGLLKLQGQVNCLSSVTGAQKNHSSGKIFTINNSD
;
A
#
# COMPACT_ATOMS: atom_id res chain seq x y z
N MET A 1 21.83 6.56 9.53
CA MET A 1 21.96 7.49 8.39
C MET A 1 21.07 8.74 8.52
N GLY A 2 20.14 8.84 9.46
CA GLY A 2 19.30 10.03 9.69
C GLY A 2 18.31 10.38 8.56
N LEU A 3 18.08 9.47 7.63
CA LEU A 3 17.08 9.62 6.58
C LEU A 3 15.76 9.00 7.06
N GLU A 4 14.64 9.67 6.80
CA GLU A 4 13.31 9.19 7.19
C GLU A 4 12.80 8.08 6.25
N TYR A 5 13.25 8.06 4.98
CA TYR A 5 12.87 7.07 3.97
C TYR A 5 13.96 6.97 2.88
N ASP A 6 13.87 5.94 2.05
CA ASP A 6 14.73 5.71 0.89
C ASP A 6 14.15 6.43 -0.33
N ASP A 7 14.61 7.66 -0.56
CA ASP A 7 14.12 8.48 -1.68
C ASP A 7 14.34 7.77 -3.01
N LYS A 8 13.24 7.59 -3.77
CA LYS A 8 13.21 6.91 -5.07
C LYS A 8 13.76 5.47 -5.09
N GLY A 9 14.00 4.88 -3.92
CA GLY A 9 14.65 3.58 -3.81
C GLY A 9 16.15 3.60 -4.10
N ALA A 10 16.80 4.76 -3.91
CA ALA A 10 18.20 4.98 -4.27
C ALA A 10 19.18 4.13 -3.44
N LEU A 11 18.86 3.82 -2.19
CA LEU A 11 19.66 2.93 -1.35
C LEU A 11 19.39 1.46 -1.70
N ALA A 12 18.13 1.08 -1.84
CA ALA A 12 17.74 -0.26 -2.24
C ALA A 12 18.35 -0.67 -3.59
N SER A 13 18.43 0.26 -4.55
CA SER A 13 19.00 -0.01 -5.88
C SER A 13 20.48 -0.40 -5.86
N LYS A 14 21.21 -0.08 -4.79
CA LYS A 14 22.65 -0.39 -4.61
C LYS A 14 22.88 -1.74 -3.94
N GLY A 15 21.85 -2.31 -3.31
CA GLY A 15 21.96 -3.57 -2.60
C GLY A 15 21.77 -4.79 -3.48
N THR A 16 22.08 -5.95 -2.91
CA THR A 16 21.93 -7.27 -3.52
C THR A 16 20.80 -8.03 -2.84
N ILE A 17 20.01 -8.78 -3.61
CA ILE A 17 18.94 -9.60 -3.05
C ILE A 17 19.51 -10.78 -2.26
N HIS A 18 19.14 -10.87 -1.00
CA HIS A 18 19.45 -12.04 -0.16
C HIS A 18 18.33 -13.09 -0.30
N GLN A 19 18.59 -14.14 -1.04
CA GLN A 19 17.59 -15.14 -1.42
C GLN A 19 16.91 -15.84 -0.23
N GLY A 20 17.66 -16.11 0.85
CA GLY A 20 17.12 -16.71 2.07
C GLY A 20 16.08 -15.82 2.74
N LEU A 21 16.40 -14.54 2.95
CA LEU A 21 15.47 -13.56 3.52
C LEU A 21 14.26 -13.36 2.61
N LEU A 22 14.46 -13.21 1.31
CA LEU A 22 13.36 -13.05 0.34
C LEU A 22 12.38 -14.23 0.41
N LYS A 23 12.90 -15.45 0.46
CA LYS A 23 12.08 -16.66 0.57
C LYS A 23 11.25 -16.69 1.87
N GLU A 24 11.87 -16.36 3.02
CA GLU A 24 11.16 -16.33 4.30
C GLU A 24 10.09 -15.23 4.32
N LEU A 25 10.37 -14.02 3.82
CA LEU A 25 9.40 -12.93 3.70
C LEU A 25 8.21 -13.34 2.82
N ASN A 26 8.47 -13.94 1.66
CA ASN A 26 7.41 -14.37 0.74
C ASN A 26 6.58 -15.54 1.29
N SER A 27 7.09 -16.30 2.25
CA SER A 27 6.37 -17.43 2.88
C SER A 27 5.53 -17.05 4.10
N LEU A 28 5.51 -15.77 4.50
CA LEU A 28 4.69 -15.32 5.62
C LEU A 28 3.20 -15.60 5.36
N THR A 29 2.55 -16.23 6.34
CA THR A 29 1.16 -16.73 6.23
C THR A 29 0.12 -15.65 5.91
N PHE A 30 0.43 -14.37 6.20
CA PHE A 30 -0.46 -13.26 5.86
C PHE A 30 -0.79 -13.21 4.37
N TYR A 31 0.18 -13.47 3.50
CA TYR A 31 0.01 -13.33 2.06
C TYR A 31 -0.91 -14.39 1.46
N SER A 32 -0.97 -15.57 2.05
CA SER A 32 -1.88 -16.67 1.64
C SER A 32 -3.31 -16.54 2.19
N LYS A 33 -3.57 -15.62 3.15
CA LYS A 33 -4.92 -15.42 3.69
C LYS A 33 -5.86 -14.82 2.65
N LYS A 34 -7.11 -15.29 2.66
CA LYS A 34 -8.18 -14.68 1.83
C LYS A 34 -8.62 -13.33 2.39
N PRO A 35 -9.07 -12.39 1.54
CA PRO A 35 -9.74 -11.16 1.98
C PRO A 35 -11.03 -11.46 2.78
N PRO A 36 -11.46 -10.51 3.65
CA PRO A 36 -10.84 -9.23 3.95
C PRO A 36 -9.63 -9.38 4.87
N LYS A 37 -8.54 -8.70 4.56
CA LYS A 37 -7.33 -8.68 5.40
C LYS A 37 -6.72 -7.29 5.39
N SER A 38 -6.16 -6.86 6.53
CA SER A 38 -5.37 -5.63 6.65
C SER A 38 -4.03 -5.91 7.32
N LEU A 39 -3.07 -5.06 7.06
CA LEU A 39 -1.72 -5.15 7.60
C LEU A 39 -1.41 -3.84 8.30
N GLY A 40 -1.06 -3.91 9.58
CA GLY A 40 -0.64 -2.78 10.39
C GLY A 40 0.84 -2.88 10.77
N LEU A 41 1.34 -1.80 11.35
CA LEU A 41 2.74 -1.71 11.80
C LEU A 41 3.07 -2.80 12.84
N GLU A 42 2.12 -3.15 13.69
CA GLU A 42 2.26 -4.18 14.73
C GLU A 42 2.63 -5.53 14.11
N TRP A 43 2.00 -5.87 13.00
CA TRP A 43 2.30 -7.10 12.28
C TRP A 43 3.72 -7.08 11.70
N VAL A 44 4.14 -5.94 11.14
CA VAL A 44 5.50 -5.77 10.60
C VAL A 44 6.54 -5.94 11.72
N GLN A 45 6.31 -5.32 12.87
CA GLN A 45 7.18 -5.43 14.04
C GLN A 45 7.29 -6.85 14.58
N GLN A 46 6.19 -7.60 14.54
CA GLN A 46 6.12 -8.96 15.07
C GLN A 46 6.74 -10.00 14.12
N TYR A 47 6.57 -9.85 12.82
CA TYR A 47 6.90 -10.90 11.86
C TYR A 47 8.01 -10.54 10.87
N VAL A 48 8.14 -9.28 10.47
CA VAL A 48 9.12 -8.86 9.46
C VAL A 48 10.45 -8.48 10.09
N PHE A 49 10.45 -7.62 11.10
CA PHE A 49 11.70 -7.16 11.72
C PHE A 49 12.54 -8.29 12.30
N PRO A 50 11.97 -9.29 13.02
CA PRO A 50 12.76 -10.41 13.50
C PRO A 50 13.40 -11.25 12.39
N LEU A 51 12.75 -11.35 11.22
CA LEU A 51 13.36 -12.02 10.06
C LEU A 51 14.53 -11.23 9.51
N VAL A 52 14.38 -9.91 9.38
CA VAL A 52 15.45 -9.03 8.91
C VAL A 52 16.66 -9.11 9.85
N ASP A 53 16.43 -9.00 11.16
CA ASP A 53 17.49 -9.00 12.19
C ASP A 53 18.24 -10.33 12.25
N LYS A 54 17.58 -11.45 11.97
CA LYS A 54 18.17 -12.79 11.93
C LYS A 54 19.34 -12.88 10.96
N TYR A 55 19.26 -12.21 9.81
CA TYR A 55 20.24 -12.33 8.74
C TYR A 55 21.43 -11.39 8.86
N LYS A 56 21.37 -10.37 9.69
CA LYS A 56 22.47 -9.41 9.97
C LYS A 56 23.11 -8.83 8.69
N LEU A 57 22.30 -8.52 7.71
CA LEU A 57 22.72 -7.95 6.43
C LEU A 57 23.04 -6.46 6.58
N ASP A 58 23.80 -5.92 5.64
CA ASP A 58 23.93 -4.47 5.55
C ASP A 58 22.60 -3.81 5.10
N LEU A 59 22.50 -2.50 5.32
CA LEU A 59 21.27 -1.76 5.09
C LEU A 59 20.82 -1.82 3.63
N HIS A 60 21.75 -1.75 2.66
CA HIS A 60 21.38 -1.75 1.23
C HIS A 60 20.77 -3.08 0.83
N ASP A 61 21.34 -4.21 1.30
CA ASP A 61 20.85 -5.56 1.01
C ASP A 61 19.50 -5.82 1.68
N VAL A 62 19.30 -5.32 2.90
CA VAL A 62 17.99 -5.36 3.59
C VAL A 62 16.95 -4.62 2.76
N LEU A 63 17.22 -3.36 2.42
CA LEU A 63 16.29 -2.53 1.64
C LEU A 63 16.01 -3.13 0.27
N ARG A 64 17.04 -3.64 -0.41
CA ARG A 64 16.90 -4.29 -1.71
C ARG A 64 16.04 -5.54 -1.65
N THR A 65 16.28 -6.38 -0.64
CA THR A 65 15.53 -7.64 -0.47
C THR A 65 14.09 -7.38 -0.08
N PHE A 66 13.85 -6.43 0.81
CA PHE A 66 12.50 -6.06 1.23
C PHE A 66 11.71 -5.42 0.09
N LEU A 67 12.32 -4.51 -0.68
CA LEU A 67 11.70 -3.90 -1.86
C LEU A 67 11.32 -4.97 -2.90
N GLU A 68 12.19 -5.93 -3.15
CA GLU A 68 11.90 -7.06 -4.05
C GLU A 68 10.73 -7.91 -3.55
N HIS A 69 10.68 -8.17 -2.24
CA HIS A 69 9.54 -8.85 -1.62
C HIS A 69 8.23 -8.08 -1.87
N VAL A 70 8.21 -6.76 -1.64
CA VAL A 70 7.02 -5.91 -1.90
C VAL A 70 6.62 -5.98 -3.37
N ALA A 71 7.59 -5.85 -4.29
CA ALA A 71 7.35 -5.93 -5.72
C ALA A 71 6.73 -7.29 -6.12
N HIS A 72 7.23 -8.41 -5.58
CA HIS A 72 6.65 -9.73 -5.81
C HIS A 72 5.22 -9.85 -5.31
N GLN A 73 4.93 -9.39 -4.09
CA GLN A 73 3.58 -9.47 -3.52
C GLN A 73 2.57 -8.65 -4.33
N ILE A 74 2.94 -7.46 -4.78
CA ILE A 74 2.09 -6.63 -5.63
C ILE A 74 1.90 -7.30 -6.99
N SER A 75 2.98 -7.74 -7.65
CA SER A 75 2.92 -8.33 -8.98
C SER A 75 2.04 -9.58 -9.04
N GLN A 76 2.02 -10.42 -8.00
CA GLN A 76 1.14 -11.58 -7.94
C GLN A 76 -0.36 -11.20 -7.94
N ILE A 77 -0.71 -10.07 -7.30
CA ILE A 77 -2.10 -9.61 -7.22
C ILE A 77 -2.56 -8.97 -8.51
N ILE A 78 -1.67 -8.20 -9.17
CA ILE A 78 -2.01 -7.45 -10.38
C ILE A 78 -1.90 -8.29 -11.65
N GLN A 79 -1.28 -9.46 -11.61
CA GLN A 79 -1.06 -10.34 -12.77
C GLN A 79 -2.29 -10.57 -13.67
N PRO A 80 -3.52 -10.71 -13.15
CA PRO A 80 -4.70 -10.93 -13.99
C PRO A 80 -5.16 -9.71 -14.80
N PHE A 81 -4.54 -8.54 -14.60
CA PHE A 81 -4.98 -7.29 -15.20
C PHE A 81 -3.94 -6.78 -16.20
N ASP A 82 -4.39 -6.26 -17.35
CA ASP A 82 -3.51 -5.69 -18.37
C ASP A 82 -2.96 -4.33 -17.97
N THR A 83 -3.81 -3.49 -17.38
CA THR A 83 -3.52 -2.10 -17.02
C THR A 83 -3.90 -1.82 -15.58
N ILE A 84 -2.98 -1.20 -14.83
CA ILE A 84 -3.11 -0.88 -13.40
C ILE A 84 -2.84 0.59 -13.16
N LEU A 85 -3.74 1.24 -12.44
CA LEU A 85 -3.52 2.59 -11.92
C LEU A 85 -2.86 2.51 -10.54
N PHE A 86 -1.62 3.02 -10.44
CA PHE A 86 -0.91 3.16 -9.18
C PHE A 86 -1.04 4.57 -8.63
N THR A 87 -1.32 4.71 -7.33
CA THR A 87 -1.45 6.00 -6.66
C THR A 87 -1.06 5.91 -5.18
N GLY A 88 -0.80 7.06 -4.56
CA GLY A 88 -0.30 7.18 -3.18
C GLY A 88 1.22 7.33 -3.16
N GLY A 89 1.79 7.73 -2.01
CA GLY A 89 3.20 8.11 -1.88
C GLY A 89 4.22 7.06 -2.35
N GLY A 90 3.86 5.77 -2.33
CA GLY A 90 4.74 4.70 -2.80
C GLY A 90 5.09 4.76 -4.29
N VAL A 91 4.31 5.47 -5.11
CA VAL A 91 4.59 5.61 -6.56
C VAL A 91 5.82 6.48 -6.85
N TYR A 92 6.24 7.30 -5.88
CA TYR A 92 7.46 8.10 -5.98
C TYR A 92 8.74 7.28 -5.75
N ASN A 93 8.61 6.01 -5.36
CA ASN A 93 9.75 5.10 -5.34
C ASN A 93 9.95 4.50 -6.73
N ASP A 94 10.70 5.21 -7.57
CA ASP A 94 10.97 4.86 -8.97
C ASP A 94 11.52 3.43 -9.11
N PHE A 95 12.38 3.02 -8.16
CA PHE A 95 12.98 1.70 -8.19
C PHE A 95 11.97 0.58 -7.88
N LEU A 96 11.04 0.82 -6.95
CA LEU A 96 9.95 -0.11 -6.65
C LEU A 96 9.03 -0.28 -7.87
N ILE A 97 8.61 0.83 -8.49
CA ILE A 97 7.75 0.78 -9.68
C ILE A 97 8.42 -0.01 -10.79
N LYS A 98 9.69 0.28 -11.08
CA LYS A 98 10.46 -0.48 -12.07
C LYS A 98 10.49 -1.98 -11.75
N ARG A 99 10.70 -2.37 -10.48
CA ARG A 99 10.72 -3.81 -10.11
C ARG A 99 9.36 -4.46 -10.31
N ILE A 100 8.26 -3.75 -10.01
CA ILE A 100 6.90 -4.26 -10.25
C ILE A 100 6.65 -4.46 -11.75
N GLU A 101 7.05 -3.51 -12.59
CA GLU A 101 6.94 -3.63 -14.05
C GLU A 101 7.74 -4.81 -14.60
N ASP A 102 9.00 -4.96 -14.15
CA ASP A 102 9.89 -6.04 -14.59
C ASP A 102 9.33 -7.44 -14.25
N ILE A 103 8.67 -7.58 -13.09
CA ILE A 103 8.12 -8.85 -12.61
C ILE A 103 6.72 -9.10 -13.18
N GLY A 104 5.83 -8.12 -13.11
CA GLY A 104 4.41 -8.25 -13.45
C GLY A 104 4.12 -8.15 -14.94
N LYS A 105 4.94 -7.40 -15.69
CA LYS A 105 4.75 -7.09 -17.13
C LYS A 105 3.42 -6.39 -17.44
N ASN A 106 2.79 -5.79 -16.44
CA ASN A 106 1.57 -5.02 -16.58
C ASN A 106 1.88 -3.61 -17.10
N ASN A 107 0.91 -2.99 -17.77
CA ASN A 107 0.96 -1.56 -18.09
C ASN A 107 0.61 -0.75 -16.84
N ILE A 108 1.59 -0.08 -16.24
CA ILE A 108 1.40 0.75 -15.04
C ILE A 108 1.12 2.19 -15.46
N ILE A 109 0.01 2.75 -14.98
CA ILE A 109 -0.35 4.15 -15.15
C ILE A 109 -0.17 4.85 -13.80
N ILE A 110 0.66 5.89 -13.77
CA ILE A 110 0.81 6.78 -12.62
C ILE A 110 0.08 8.08 -12.99
N PRO A 111 -0.94 8.51 -12.23
CA PRO A 111 -1.67 9.73 -12.52
C PRO A 111 -0.84 10.97 -12.18
N ALA A 112 -1.36 12.15 -12.56
CA ALA A 112 -0.74 13.42 -12.19
C ALA A 112 -0.64 13.60 -10.67
N ASP A 113 0.35 14.38 -10.23
CA ASP A 113 0.66 14.60 -8.81
C ASP A 113 -0.53 15.09 -7.99
N ASP A 114 -1.42 15.88 -8.57
CA ASP A 114 -2.64 16.33 -7.89
C ASP A 114 -3.53 15.16 -7.46
N ILE A 115 -3.67 14.13 -8.30
CA ILE A 115 -4.43 12.93 -7.94
C ILE A 115 -3.69 12.14 -6.85
N ILE A 116 -2.37 12.00 -6.96
CA ILE A 116 -1.57 11.27 -5.99
C ILE A 116 -1.68 11.94 -4.61
N ASN A 117 -1.52 13.26 -4.56
CA ASN A 117 -1.44 14.02 -3.32
C ASN A 117 -2.81 14.30 -2.68
N TYR A 118 -3.86 14.49 -3.49
CA TYR A 118 -5.19 14.91 -3.01
C TYR A 118 -6.27 13.84 -3.15
N LYS A 119 -5.93 12.60 -3.54
CA LYS A 119 -6.88 11.49 -3.68
C LYS A 119 -7.75 11.30 -2.43
N GLU A 120 -7.14 11.33 -1.25
CA GLU A 120 -7.90 11.14 0.00
C GLU A 120 -8.88 12.28 0.24
N ALA A 121 -8.48 13.53 -0.01
CA ALA A 121 -9.36 14.68 0.09
C ALA A 121 -10.55 14.56 -0.88
N LEU A 122 -10.31 14.12 -2.12
CA LEU A 122 -11.34 13.86 -3.11
C LEU A 122 -12.32 12.78 -2.65
N ILE A 123 -11.79 11.66 -2.11
CA ILE A 123 -12.61 10.57 -1.58
C ILE A 123 -13.49 11.05 -0.43
N PHE A 124 -12.91 11.77 0.55
CA PHE A 124 -13.69 12.27 1.68
C PHE A 124 -14.73 13.31 1.27
N ALA A 125 -14.43 14.17 0.29
CA ALA A 125 -15.40 15.09 -0.27
C ALA A 125 -16.59 14.34 -0.91
N LEU A 126 -16.33 13.29 -1.70
CA LEU A 126 -17.36 12.43 -2.27
C LEU A 126 -18.21 11.74 -1.19
N LEU A 127 -17.55 11.14 -0.17
CA LEU A 127 -18.27 10.48 0.93
C LEU A 127 -19.15 11.47 1.72
N GLY A 128 -18.69 12.71 1.91
CA GLY A 128 -19.46 13.79 2.52
C GLY A 128 -20.67 14.19 1.68
N LEU A 129 -20.49 14.33 0.36
CA LEU A 129 -21.57 14.65 -0.56
C LEU A 129 -22.65 13.55 -0.56
N LEU A 130 -22.26 12.28 -0.66
CA LEU A 130 -23.18 11.15 -0.56
C LEU A 130 -23.96 11.16 0.76
N LYS A 131 -23.28 11.50 1.87
CA LYS A 131 -23.94 11.65 3.17
C LYS A 131 -24.97 12.76 3.18
N LEU A 132 -24.66 13.92 2.62
CA LEU A 132 -25.59 15.05 2.53
C LEU A 132 -26.82 14.69 1.68
N GLN A 133 -26.65 13.87 0.65
CA GLN A 133 -27.72 13.41 -0.22
C GLN A 133 -28.52 12.21 0.34
N GLY A 134 -28.21 11.74 1.55
CA GLY A 134 -28.83 10.56 2.16
C GLY A 134 -28.51 9.25 1.45
N GLN A 135 -27.46 9.22 0.62
CA GLN A 135 -27.04 8.04 -0.11
C GLN A 135 -26.10 7.16 0.70
N VAL A 136 -25.93 5.91 0.26
CA VAL A 136 -24.96 4.96 0.82
C VAL A 136 -23.55 5.47 0.54
N ASN A 137 -22.73 5.59 1.57
CA ASN A 137 -21.33 5.94 1.47
C ASN A 137 -20.39 4.89 2.12
N CYS A 138 -20.96 3.79 2.59
CA CYS A 138 -20.21 2.70 3.21
C CYS A 138 -20.70 1.36 2.66
N LEU A 139 -19.85 0.71 1.83
CA LEU A 139 -20.18 -0.53 1.15
C LEU A 139 -19.76 -1.74 2.01
N SER A 140 -20.69 -2.69 2.22
CA SER A 140 -20.42 -3.92 2.95
C SER A 140 -19.34 -4.79 2.29
N SER A 141 -19.25 -4.78 0.96
CA SER A 141 -18.24 -5.51 0.20
C SER A 141 -16.80 -5.03 0.45
N VAL A 142 -16.64 -3.78 0.89
CA VAL A 142 -15.33 -3.16 1.19
C VAL A 142 -15.02 -3.22 2.67
N THR A 143 -16.01 -2.93 3.50
CA THR A 143 -15.80 -2.74 4.95
C THR A 143 -16.01 -4.02 5.78
N GLY A 144 -16.65 -5.04 5.21
CA GLY A 144 -17.08 -6.23 5.94
C GLY A 144 -18.30 -6.00 6.83
N ALA A 145 -18.98 -4.84 6.73
CA ALA A 145 -20.21 -4.57 7.45
C ALA A 145 -21.34 -5.53 7.03
N GLN A 146 -22.33 -5.75 7.88
CA GLN A 146 -23.46 -6.65 7.56
C GLN A 146 -24.30 -6.18 6.36
N LYS A 147 -24.36 -4.85 6.13
CA LYS A 147 -25.10 -4.24 5.01
C LYS A 147 -24.46 -2.91 4.60
N ASN A 148 -24.79 -2.47 3.39
CA ASN A 148 -24.51 -1.12 2.92
C ASN A 148 -25.25 -0.10 3.80
N HIS A 149 -24.58 0.99 4.19
CA HIS A 149 -25.18 2.01 5.05
C HIS A 149 -24.59 3.41 4.79
N SER A 150 -25.24 4.42 5.33
CA SER A 150 -24.73 5.78 5.35
C SER A 150 -24.07 6.06 6.69
N SER A 151 -22.76 6.24 6.69
CA SER A 151 -21.94 6.53 7.88
C SER A 151 -21.68 8.03 8.02
N GLY A 152 -21.18 8.44 9.21
CA GLY A 152 -20.83 9.81 9.54
C GLY A 152 -21.99 10.58 10.18
N LYS A 153 -21.64 11.67 10.88
CA LYS A 153 -22.59 12.58 11.54
C LYS A 153 -22.41 13.99 10.98
N ILE A 154 -23.53 14.66 10.68
CA ILE A 154 -23.56 16.05 10.25
C ILE A 154 -23.86 16.90 11.48
N PHE A 155 -23.02 17.88 11.75
CA PHE A 155 -23.24 18.89 12.78
C PHE A 155 -23.64 20.20 12.10
N THR A 156 -24.82 20.72 12.43
CA THR A 156 -25.28 22.05 11.98
C THR A 156 -25.00 23.05 13.09
N ILE A 157 -24.38 24.16 12.72
CA ILE A 157 -24.28 25.30 13.64
C ILE A 157 -25.66 25.98 13.61
N ASN A 158 -26.45 25.86 14.68
CA ASN A 158 -27.60 26.71 14.86
C ASN A 158 -27.08 28.10 15.21
N ASN A 159 -27.11 29.02 14.25
CA ASN A 159 -27.01 30.44 14.59
C ASN A 159 -28.26 30.76 15.38
N SER A 160 -28.15 30.74 16.71
CA SER A 160 -29.11 31.37 17.57
C SER A 160 -28.96 32.89 17.40
N ASP A 161 -29.90 33.52 16.73
CA ASP A 161 -30.05 35.01 16.72
C ASP A 161 -30.17 35.54 18.13
#